data_33351973824a2ad5f8996d33f73d2397
#
_entry.id   33351973824a2ad5f8996d33f73d2397
#
_cell.length_a   1.000
_cell.length_b   1.000
_cell.length_c   1.000
_cell.angle_alpha   90.00
_cell.angle_beta   90.00
_cell.angle_gamma   90.00
#
_symmetry.space_group_name_H-M   'P 1'
#
loop_
_entity.id
_entity.type
_entity.pdbx_description
1 polymer ?
#
loop_
_entity_poly.entity_id
_entity_poly.type
_entity_poly.pdbx_seq_one_letter_code
_entity_poly.pdbx_strand_id
1 'polypeptide(L)'
;HAAFRFDDLELAGVNTCLGTDSLASIREKEGELELFSEMRLFRELHPDVPEGNILEMVGTKSAAALGMKGIVGEIAVGAFADLTVIPFGGSQGDAETAVIDHVGVVQKVMIDGQWHYPPTSAATAYGE
;
A
#
# COMPACT_ATOMS: atom_id res chain seq x y z
N HIS A 1 13.40 3.92 -23.03
CA HIS A 1 12.51 4.71 -22.19
C HIS A 1 13.36 5.69 -21.39
N ALA A 2 12.96 6.96 -21.30
CA ALA A 2 13.59 7.91 -20.39
C ALA A 2 13.37 7.42 -18.94
N ALA A 3 14.41 7.53 -18.10
CA ALA A 3 14.28 7.20 -16.69
C ALA A 3 13.25 8.14 -16.04
N PHE A 4 12.41 7.61 -15.17
CA PHE A 4 11.48 8.41 -14.37
C PHE A 4 12.28 9.33 -13.44
N ARG A 5 12.03 10.63 -13.53
CA ARG A 5 12.78 11.67 -12.81
C ARG A 5 12.05 12.05 -11.52
N PHE A 6 12.00 11.12 -10.58
CA PHE A 6 11.30 11.31 -9.30
C PHE A 6 11.78 12.55 -8.55
N ASP A 7 13.10 12.72 -8.43
CA ASP A 7 13.71 13.82 -7.67
C ASP A 7 13.31 15.21 -8.22
N ASP A 8 13.21 15.33 -9.55
CA ASP A 8 12.78 16.61 -10.15
C ASP A 8 11.33 16.93 -9.85
N LEU A 9 10.47 15.91 -9.80
CA LEU A 9 9.06 16.08 -9.46
C LEU A 9 8.88 16.48 -7.99
N GLU A 10 9.62 15.82 -7.09
CA GLU A 10 9.62 16.17 -5.66
C GLU A 10 10.13 17.61 -5.44
N LEU A 11 11.25 18.00 -6.10
CA LEU A 11 11.78 19.36 -6.04
C LEU A 11 10.80 20.40 -6.60
N ALA A 12 10.01 20.03 -7.58
CA ALA A 12 8.97 20.90 -8.15
C ALA A 12 7.68 20.92 -7.30
N GLY A 13 7.64 20.18 -6.19
CA GLY A 13 6.46 20.10 -5.31
C GLY A 13 5.29 19.32 -5.91
N VAL A 14 5.55 18.46 -6.89
CA VAL A 14 4.53 17.61 -7.51
C VAL A 14 4.18 16.49 -6.55
N ASN A 15 2.88 16.29 -6.27
CA ASN A 15 2.42 15.17 -5.47
C ASN A 15 2.53 13.87 -6.27
N THR A 16 3.49 13.03 -5.92
CA THR A 16 3.74 11.75 -6.56
C THR A 16 3.12 10.62 -5.73
N CYS A 17 2.50 9.65 -6.38
CA CYS A 17 1.93 8.47 -5.73
C CYS A 17 2.24 7.20 -6.53
N LEU A 18 2.18 6.04 -5.88
CA LEU A 18 2.36 4.74 -6.49
C LEU A 18 1.01 4.12 -6.87
N GLY A 19 1.01 3.37 -7.97
CA GLY A 19 -0.12 2.60 -8.43
C GLY A 19 0.35 1.42 -9.28
N THR A 20 -0.47 0.40 -9.38
CA THR A 20 -0.17 -0.87 -10.06
C THR A 20 -0.35 -0.82 -11.58
N ASP A 21 -0.85 0.29 -12.13
CA ASP A 21 -1.19 0.49 -13.54
C ASP A 21 -2.15 -0.60 -14.06
N SER A 22 -1.70 -1.49 -14.92
CA SER A 22 -2.55 -2.50 -15.54
C SER A 22 -1.89 -3.86 -15.64
N LEU A 23 -2.70 -4.90 -15.85
CA LEU A 23 -2.21 -6.27 -16.09
C LEU A 23 -1.24 -6.36 -17.28
N ALA A 24 -1.34 -5.45 -18.25
CA ALA A 24 -0.43 -5.39 -19.39
C ALA A 24 0.98 -4.92 -19.01
N SER A 25 1.14 -4.29 -17.84
CA SER A 25 2.41 -3.79 -17.32
C SER A 25 3.16 -4.83 -16.48
N ILE A 26 2.52 -5.94 -16.12
CA ILE A 26 3.11 -7.00 -15.31
C ILE A 26 4.19 -7.74 -16.13
N ARG A 27 5.38 -7.86 -15.58
CA ARG A 27 6.40 -8.76 -16.12
C ARG A 27 5.98 -10.21 -15.83
N GLU A 28 6.15 -11.11 -16.80
CA GLU A 28 5.69 -12.51 -16.82
C GLU A 28 5.95 -13.36 -15.56
N LYS A 29 6.73 -12.86 -14.60
CA LYS A 29 7.11 -13.60 -13.39
C LYS A 29 6.36 -13.21 -12.12
N GLU A 30 5.60 -12.13 -12.12
CA GLU A 30 5.01 -11.58 -10.90
C GLU A 30 3.47 -11.72 -10.82
N GLY A 31 2.81 -12.11 -11.90
CA GLY A 31 1.44 -12.65 -11.97
C GLY A 31 0.27 -11.87 -11.36
N GLU A 32 0.49 -10.89 -10.49
CA GLU A 32 -0.56 -10.18 -9.77
C GLU A 32 -0.28 -8.67 -9.68
N LEU A 33 -1.36 -7.87 -9.76
CA LEU A 33 -1.30 -6.44 -9.45
C LEU A 33 -1.27 -6.27 -7.93
N GLU A 34 -0.08 -6.06 -7.39
CA GLU A 34 0.14 -5.97 -5.96
C GLU A 34 0.90 -4.70 -5.58
N LEU A 35 0.30 -3.87 -4.72
CA LEU A 35 0.90 -2.60 -4.32
C LEU A 35 2.20 -2.78 -3.50
N PHE A 36 2.35 -3.89 -2.77
CA PHE A 36 3.59 -4.20 -2.06
C PHE A 36 4.76 -4.43 -3.02
N SER A 37 4.52 -5.07 -4.18
CA SER A 37 5.56 -5.24 -5.20
C SER A 37 5.98 -3.90 -5.83
N GLU A 38 5.03 -2.98 -6.02
CA GLU A 38 5.33 -1.63 -6.52
C GLU A 38 6.20 -0.84 -5.52
N MET A 39 5.90 -0.94 -4.22
CA MET A 39 6.72 -0.30 -3.18
C MET A 39 8.15 -0.86 -3.16
N ARG A 40 8.31 -2.19 -3.26
CA ARG A 40 9.64 -2.83 -3.32
C ARG A 40 10.43 -2.40 -4.55
N LEU A 41 9.78 -2.40 -5.73
CA LEU A 41 10.40 -1.96 -6.98
C LEU A 41 10.81 -0.49 -6.90
N PHE A 42 9.94 0.38 -6.37
CA PHE A 42 10.26 1.80 -6.21
C PHE A 42 11.47 1.99 -5.28
N ARG A 43 11.53 1.31 -4.13
CA ARG A 43 12.66 1.35 -3.21
C ARG A 43 13.97 0.89 -3.89
N GLU A 44 13.92 -0.16 -4.70
CA GLU A 44 15.08 -0.64 -5.45
C GLU A 44 15.61 0.39 -6.46
N LEU A 45 14.71 1.08 -7.15
CA LEU A 45 15.05 2.09 -8.15
C LEU A 45 15.46 3.43 -7.53
N HIS A 46 15.02 3.73 -6.32
CA HIS A 46 15.22 5.00 -5.61
C HIS A 46 15.71 4.75 -4.18
N PRO A 47 16.91 4.20 -3.98
CA PRO A 47 17.41 3.77 -2.66
C PRO A 47 17.64 4.92 -1.68
N ASP A 48 17.72 6.16 -2.17
CA ASP A 48 17.90 7.35 -1.33
C ASP A 48 16.57 7.90 -0.78
N VAL A 49 15.42 7.36 -1.22
CA VAL A 49 14.10 7.78 -0.74
C VAL A 49 13.77 7.03 0.55
N PRO A 50 13.48 7.73 1.67
CA PRO A 50 13.09 7.09 2.92
C PRO A 50 11.85 6.20 2.76
N GLU A 51 11.82 5.07 3.44
CA GLU A 51 10.72 4.10 3.38
C GLU A 51 9.37 4.72 3.80
N GLY A 52 9.38 5.60 4.82
CA GLY A 52 8.19 6.36 5.21
C GLY A 52 7.59 7.18 4.06
N ASN A 53 8.42 7.79 3.20
CA ASN A 53 7.93 8.52 2.03
C ASN A 53 7.27 7.59 1.01
N ILE A 54 7.79 6.36 0.85
CA ILE A 54 7.18 5.34 -0.02
C ILE A 54 5.79 4.96 0.52
N LEU A 55 5.66 4.79 1.84
CA LEU A 55 4.36 4.52 2.47
C LEU A 55 3.39 5.71 2.32
N GLU A 56 3.87 6.94 2.41
CA GLU A 56 3.04 8.11 2.08
C GLU A 56 2.54 8.10 0.64
N MET A 57 3.36 7.63 -0.32
CA MET A 57 2.97 7.56 -1.74
C MET A 57 1.83 6.58 -2.00
N VAL A 58 1.64 5.55 -1.17
CA VAL A 58 0.52 4.62 -1.26
C VAL A 58 -0.64 4.98 -0.32
N GLY A 59 -0.41 5.86 0.64
CA GLY A 59 -1.39 6.31 1.64
C GLY A 59 -1.82 7.75 1.44
N THR A 60 -1.27 8.66 2.21
CA THR A 60 -1.70 10.06 2.30
C THR A 60 -1.53 10.86 1.00
N LYS A 61 -0.46 10.62 0.25
CA LYS A 61 -0.23 11.28 -1.05
C LYS A 61 -1.23 10.79 -2.10
N SER A 62 -1.54 9.48 -2.13
CA SER A 62 -2.58 8.92 -2.99
C SER A 62 -3.97 9.44 -2.62
N ALA A 63 -4.30 9.50 -1.33
CA ALA A 63 -5.55 10.09 -0.85
C ALA A 63 -5.69 11.55 -1.29
N ALA A 64 -4.62 12.33 -1.19
CA ALA A 64 -4.62 13.72 -1.65
C ALA A 64 -4.83 13.84 -3.16
N ALA A 65 -4.21 12.98 -3.97
CA ALA A 65 -4.39 12.94 -5.42
C ALA A 65 -5.84 12.62 -5.83
N LEU A 66 -6.53 11.81 -5.03
CA LEU A 66 -7.93 11.44 -5.23
C LEU A 66 -8.94 12.44 -4.61
N GLY A 67 -8.45 13.53 -3.97
CA GLY A 67 -9.31 14.49 -3.27
C GLY A 67 -9.89 13.96 -1.95
N MET A 68 -9.29 12.91 -1.38
CA MET A 68 -9.75 12.21 -0.16
C MET A 68 -8.82 12.43 1.04
N LYS A 69 -8.01 13.48 1.02
CA LYS A 69 -7.10 13.82 2.12
C LYS A 69 -7.86 13.97 3.44
N GLY A 70 -7.36 13.31 4.50
CA GLY A 70 -8.02 13.30 5.81
C GLY A 70 -9.22 12.37 5.92
N ILE A 71 -9.60 11.69 4.83
CA ILE A 71 -10.73 10.77 4.77
C ILE A 71 -10.23 9.32 4.77
N VAL A 72 -9.20 9.03 3.96
CA VAL A 72 -8.55 7.71 3.84
C VAL A 72 -7.03 7.87 3.77
N GLY A 73 -6.28 6.75 3.85
CA GLY A 73 -4.84 6.71 3.67
C GLY A 73 -4.03 7.05 4.91
N GLU A 74 -4.67 7.28 6.03
CA GLU A 74 -4.03 7.55 7.32
C GLU A 74 -4.90 7.08 8.50
N ILE A 75 -4.27 6.83 9.64
CA ILE A 75 -4.98 6.54 10.90
C ILE A 75 -5.12 7.87 11.64
N ALA A 76 -6.27 8.51 11.50
CA ALA A 76 -6.55 9.80 12.12
C ALA A 76 -8.00 9.88 12.60
N VAL A 77 -8.26 10.79 13.55
CA VAL A 77 -9.63 11.04 14.03
C VAL A 77 -10.47 11.62 12.90
N GLY A 78 -11.56 10.95 12.56
CA GLY A 78 -12.48 11.34 11.49
C GLY A 78 -12.19 10.68 10.14
N ALA A 79 -11.08 9.98 9.99
CA ALA A 79 -10.83 9.15 8.81
C ALA A 79 -11.61 7.84 8.88
N PHE A 80 -11.87 7.24 7.71
CA PHE A 80 -12.41 5.88 7.65
C PHE A 80 -11.45 4.89 8.29
N ALA A 81 -11.99 3.90 8.98
CA ALA A 81 -11.22 2.81 9.56
C ALA A 81 -10.98 1.71 8.50
N ASP A 82 -10.18 2.06 7.48
CA ASP A 82 -9.73 1.17 6.42
C ASP A 82 -8.30 0.73 6.74
N LEU A 83 -8.12 -0.52 7.15
CA LEU A 83 -6.87 -1.02 7.70
C LEU A 83 -6.46 -2.33 7.03
N THR A 84 -5.19 -2.45 6.72
CA THR A 84 -4.56 -3.72 6.35
C THR A 84 -3.60 -4.14 7.46
N VAL A 85 -3.75 -5.35 7.97
CA VAL A 85 -2.90 -5.91 9.03
C VAL A 85 -1.98 -6.96 8.42
N ILE A 86 -0.67 -6.78 8.60
CA ILE A 86 0.35 -7.74 8.20
C ILE A 86 1.00 -8.37 9.44
N PRO A 87 1.53 -9.61 9.34
CA PRO A 87 2.33 -10.19 10.41
C PRO A 87 3.59 -9.36 10.66
N PHE A 88 3.90 -9.09 11.92
CA PHE A 88 5.11 -8.37 12.30
C PHE A 88 5.71 -8.94 13.60
N GLY A 89 6.99 -9.28 13.59
CA GLY A 89 7.72 -9.82 14.74
C GLY A 89 8.98 -9.01 15.10
N GLY A 90 9.16 -7.82 14.50
CA GLY A 90 10.31 -6.96 14.71
C GLY A 90 10.13 -5.88 15.78
N SER A 91 11.06 -4.95 15.85
CA SER A 91 10.99 -3.74 16.68
C SER A 91 10.23 -2.63 15.96
N GLN A 92 9.74 -1.61 16.68
CA GLN A 92 9.02 -0.48 16.08
C GLN A 92 9.82 0.21 14.97
N GLY A 93 11.16 0.25 15.07
CA GLY A 93 12.04 0.86 14.06
C GLY A 93 12.06 0.11 12.72
N ASP A 94 11.61 -1.15 12.69
CA ASP A 94 11.61 -1.99 11.48
C ASP A 94 10.22 -2.06 10.83
N ALA A 95 9.24 -1.31 11.34
CA ALA A 95 7.85 -1.45 10.91
C ALA A 95 7.64 -1.01 9.44
N GLU A 96 8.27 0.07 9.00
CA GLU A 96 8.17 0.57 7.62
C GLU A 96 8.77 -0.44 6.64
N THR A 97 9.97 -0.93 6.94
CA THR A 97 10.64 -2.00 6.17
C THR A 97 9.78 -3.25 6.09
N ALA A 98 9.18 -3.66 7.21
CA ALA A 98 8.32 -4.84 7.26
C ALA A 98 7.06 -4.70 6.38
N VAL A 99 6.49 -3.51 6.27
CA VAL A 99 5.37 -3.26 5.36
C VAL A 99 5.82 -3.39 3.90
N ILE A 100 6.93 -2.75 3.52
CA ILE A 100 7.42 -2.79 2.14
C ILE A 100 7.85 -4.20 1.74
N ASP A 101 8.51 -4.92 2.64
CA ASP A 101 9.01 -6.28 2.40
C ASP A 101 7.92 -7.37 2.52
N HIS A 102 6.70 -6.99 2.91
CA HIS A 102 5.63 -7.98 3.02
C HIS A 102 5.38 -8.70 1.69
N VAL A 103 5.30 -10.03 1.78
CA VAL A 103 5.00 -10.93 0.65
C VAL A 103 3.92 -11.91 1.09
N GLY A 104 2.97 -12.14 0.23
CA GLY A 104 1.89 -13.10 0.45
C GLY A 104 0.65 -12.48 1.08
N VAL A 105 -0.16 -13.33 1.71
CA VAL A 105 -1.49 -12.96 2.18
C VAL A 105 -1.41 -12.09 3.44
N VAL A 106 -2.15 -10.98 3.45
CA VAL A 106 -2.30 -10.13 4.63
C VAL A 106 -3.07 -10.86 5.74
N GLN A 107 -2.83 -10.49 6.99
CA GLN A 107 -3.47 -11.16 8.12
C GLN A 107 -4.95 -10.78 8.27
N LYS A 108 -5.27 -9.51 8.12
CA LYS A 108 -6.65 -8.98 8.23
C LYS A 108 -6.83 -7.76 7.34
N VAL A 109 -8.07 -7.54 6.91
CA VAL A 109 -8.49 -6.30 6.22
C VAL A 109 -9.75 -5.78 6.90
N MET A 110 -9.75 -4.48 7.20
CA MET A 110 -10.90 -3.75 7.70
C MET A 110 -11.29 -2.68 6.67
N ILE A 111 -12.57 -2.52 6.42
CA ILE A 111 -13.14 -1.49 5.56
C ILE A 111 -14.29 -0.84 6.34
N ASP A 112 -14.26 0.48 6.47
CA ASP A 112 -15.25 1.27 7.21
C ASP A 112 -15.54 0.69 8.63
N GLY A 113 -14.47 0.30 9.33
CA GLY A 113 -14.54 -0.26 10.68
C GLY A 113 -15.01 -1.71 10.77
N GLN A 114 -15.25 -2.38 9.65
CA GLN A 114 -15.71 -3.78 9.63
C GLN A 114 -14.62 -4.72 9.07
N TRP A 115 -14.44 -5.87 9.72
CA TRP A 115 -13.51 -6.89 9.25
C TRP A 115 -14.08 -7.64 8.04
N HIS A 116 -13.38 -7.57 6.91
CA HIS A 116 -13.73 -8.28 5.67
C HIS A 116 -12.81 -9.47 5.38
N TYR A 117 -11.63 -9.50 5.97
CA TYR A 117 -10.70 -10.61 5.82
C TYR A 117 -10.03 -10.94 7.16
N PRO A 118 -9.84 -12.22 7.52
CA PRO A 118 -10.44 -13.39 6.85
C PRO A 118 -11.96 -13.24 6.82
N PRO A 119 -12.64 -13.81 5.81
CA PRO A 119 -14.09 -13.74 5.75
C PRO A 119 -14.63 -14.30 7.06
N THR A 120 -15.48 -13.54 7.74
CA THR A 120 -16.23 -14.03 8.88
C THR A 120 -16.89 -15.31 8.38
N SER A 121 -16.60 -16.46 8.97
CA SER A 121 -17.19 -17.72 8.56
C SER A 121 -18.70 -17.50 8.50
N ALA A 122 -19.21 -17.23 7.29
CA ALA A 122 -20.62 -17.41 7.02
C ALA A 122 -20.87 -18.87 7.36
N ALA A 123 -21.54 -19.07 8.47
CA ALA A 123 -21.94 -20.37 8.95
C ALA A 123 -22.35 -21.21 7.78
N THR A 124 -21.75 -22.38 7.67
CA THR A 124 -22.31 -23.59 7.08
C THR A 124 -23.84 -23.52 7.03
N ALA A 125 -24.36 -22.98 5.94
CA ALA A 125 -25.79 -22.90 5.67
C ALA A 125 -26.03 -23.31 4.21
N TYR A 126 -25.48 -24.47 3.84
CA TYR A 126 -26.03 -25.39 2.84
C TYR A 126 -25.74 -26.78 3.36
N GLY A 127 -26.44 -27.10 4.44
CA GLY A 127 -26.66 -28.47 4.85
C GLY A 127 -27.88 -28.98 4.12
N GLU A 128 -27.69 -30.13 3.47
CA GLU A 128 -28.67 -31.12 2.98
C GLU A 128 -29.57 -30.69 1.82
#